data_d1dd703d88b94580b28429227e3f2d5c
#
_entry.id   d1dd703d88b94580b28429227e3f2d5c
#
_cell.length_a   1.000
_cell.length_b   1.000
_cell.length_c   1.000
_cell.angle_alpha   90.00
_cell.angle_beta   90.00
_cell.angle_gamma   90.00
#
_symmetry.space_group_name_H-M   'P 1'
#
loop_
_entity.id
_entity.type
_entity.pdbx_description
1 polymer ?
#
loop_
_entity_poly.entity_id
_entity_poly.type
_entity_poly.pdbx_seq_one_letter_code
_entity_poly.pdbx_strand_id
1 'polypeptide(L)'
;MDGSIYVWNKQGFDIFKGNEKTALSYSDAVSSYKKALGDGIKVYNMVIPNHTEFGLPQRLSTVIGSNPQRDNTTVIYSNYSAAVTPVDIYNALGQKRNEYIFFHTDYRWTSLGAYYAYEQFAKTAGFEPTAVSYTHLRAHETSQ
;
A
#
# COMPACT_ATOMS: atom_id res chain seq x y z
N MET A 1 17.71 8.55 -3.38
CA MET A 1 17.09 7.27 -3.78
C MET A 1 17.54 6.97 -5.20
N ASP A 2 18.39 6.00 -5.35
CA ASP A 2 18.76 5.50 -6.68
C ASP A 2 17.68 4.51 -7.11
N GLY A 3 16.52 5.05 -7.49
CA GLY A 3 15.36 4.29 -7.87
C GLY A 3 15.53 3.78 -9.30
N SER A 4 15.91 2.53 -9.46
CA SER A 4 15.88 1.88 -10.77
C SER A 4 14.42 1.72 -11.19
N ILE A 5 14.02 2.39 -12.26
CA ILE A 5 12.69 2.25 -12.86
C ILE A 5 12.79 1.24 -14.01
N TYR A 6 11.94 0.24 -13.96
CA TYR A 6 11.75 -0.71 -15.05
C TYR A 6 10.57 -0.29 -15.93
N VAL A 7 10.78 -0.22 -17.23
CA VAL A 7 9.73 0.17 -18.20
C VAL A 7 9.23 -1.08 -18.93
N TRP A 8 7.94 -1.34 -18.82
CA TRP A 8 7.26 -2.43 -19.50
C TRP A 8 5.85 -2.02 -19.91
N ASN A 9 5.45 -2.40 -21.11
CA ASN A 9 4.10 -2.10 -21.64
C ASN A 9 3.68 -0.62 -21.49
N LYS A 10 4.61 0.31 -21.79
CA LYS A 10 4.44 1.78 -21.66
C LYS A 10 4.14 2.27 -20.23
N GLN A 11 4.50 1.50 -19.23
CA GLN A 11 4.34 1.83 -17.82
C GLN A 11 5.70 1.80 -17.12
N GLY A 12 5.85 2.62 -16.08
CA GLY A 12 7.04 2.65 -15.22
C GLY A 12 6.79 1.90 -13.90
N PHE A 13 7.75 1.08 -13.50
CA PHE A 13 7.66 0.27 -12.29
C PHE A 13 8.88 0.49 -11.41
N ASP A 14 8.67 0.90 -10.18
CA ASP A 14 9.74 1.00 -9.18
C ASP A 14 10.16 -0.39 -8.71
N ILE A 15 11.47 -0.63 -8.65
CA ILE A 15 12.00 -1.88 -8.12
C ILE A 15 11.96 -1.83 -6.60
N PHE A 16 11.15 -2.67 -5.99
CA PHE A 16 11.04 -2.75 -4.54
C PHE A 16 12.19 -3.57 -3.94
N LYS A 17 12.96 -2.95 -3.04
CA LYS A 17 14.14 -3.55 -2.39
C LYS A 17 13.96 -3.77 -0.87
N GLY A 18 12.74 -3.57 -0.35
CA GLY A 18 12.44 -3.84 1.05
C GLY A 18 12.76 -5.29 1.43
N ASN A 19 13.26 -5.50 2.62
CA ASN A 19 13.64 -6.80 3.15
C ASN A 19 13.15 -6.96 4.59
N GLU A 20 13.35 -8.13 5.17
CA GLU A 20 12.92 -8.43 6.54
C GLU A 20 13.48 -7.43 7.57
N LYS A 21 14.77 -7.09 7.48
CA LYS A 21 15.41 -6.14 8.40
C LYS A 21 14.73 -4.77 8.36
N THR A 22 14.45 -4.23 7.18
CA THR A 22 13.76 -2.94 7.03
C THR A 22 12.32 -3.01 7.49
N ALA A 23 11.64 -4.14 7.26
CA ALA A 23 10.28 -4.38 7.72
C ALA A 23 10.20 -4.41 9.26
N LEU A 24 11.11 -5.12 9.93
CA LEU A 24 11.20 -5.16 11.39
C LEU A 24 11.50 -3.79 11.97
N SER A 25 12.44 -3.04 11.41
CA SER A 25 12.76 -1.68 11.84
C SER A 25 11.55 -0.74 11.71
N TYR A 26 10.78 -0.86 10.65
CA TYR A 26 9.52 -0.10 10.47
C TYR A 26 8.48 -0.48 11.53
N SER A 27 8.29 -1.78 11.77
CA SER A 27 7.36 -2.28 12.79
C SER A 27 7.71 -1.77 14.19
N ASP A 28 9.01 -1.74 14.53
CA ASP A 28 9.50 -1.20 15.79
C ASP A 28 9.24 0.31 15.92
N ALA A 29 9.44 1.07 14.84
CA ALA A 29 9.17 2.51 14.82
C ALA A 29 7.68 2.79 15.08
N VAL A 30 6.78 2.11 14.38
CA VAL A 30 5.33 2.26 14.57
C VAL A 30 4.92 1.86 15.99
N SER A 31 5.47 0.77 16.51
CA SER A 31 5.23 0.32 17.88
C SER A 31 5.70 1.35 18.91
N SER A 32 6.83 2.01 18.66
CA SER A 32 7.36 3.07 19.52
C SER A 32 6.43 4.30 19.56
N TYR A 33 5.86 4.69 18.42
CA TYR A 33 4.83 5.74 18.37
C TYR A 33 3.62 5.36 19.22
N LYS A 34 3.12 4.13 19.09
CA LYS A 34 1.99 3.67 19.90
C LYS A 34 2.30 3.72 21.39
N LYS A 35 3.49 3.29 21.81
CA LYS A 35 3.92 3.35 23.21
C LYS A 35 3.98 4.79 23.73
N ALA A 36 4.49 5.71 22.92
CA ALA A 36 4.57 7.13 23.28
C ALA A 36 3.20 7.80 23.39
N LEU A 37 2.23 7.39 22.58
CA LEU A 37 0.86 7.93 22.61
C LEU A 37 0.01 7.40 23.77
N GLY A 38 0.41 6.27 24.35
CA GLY A 38 -0.30 5.66 25.48
C GLY A 38 -1.56 4.88 25.07
N ASP A 39 -2.26 4.35 26.08
CA ASP A 39 -3.36 3.41 25.87
C ASP A 39 -4.66 4.07 25.36
N GLY A 40 -4.85 5.36 25.65
CA GLY A 40 -6.05 6.10 25.27
C GLY A 40 -6.18 6.39 23.77
N ILE A 41 -5.11 6.22 22.99
CA ILE A 41 -5.10 6.53 21.56
C ILE A 41 -4.96 5.24 20.74
N LYS A 42 -5.93 4.99 19.87
CA LYS A 42 -5.85 3.89 18.91
C LYS A 42 -4.92 4.27 17.77
N VAL A 43 -4.01 3.36 17.40
CA VAL A 43 -3.09 3.53 16.28
C VAL A 43 -3.39 2.46 15.23
N TYR A 44 -3.64 2.91 14.03
CA TYR A 44 -3.83 2.07 12.85
C TYR A 44 -2.63 2.25 11.93
N ASN A 45 -2.10 1.17 11.39
CA ASN A 45 -1.03 1.22 10.40
C ASN A 45 -1.48 0.61 9.08
N MET A 46 -1.25 1.35 8.02
CA MET A 46 -1.63 1.02 6.66
C MET A 46 -0.39 1.02 5.78
N VAL A 47 0.09 -0.16 5.38
CA VAL A 47 1.21 -0.30 4.44
C VAL A 47 0.65 -0.30 3.02
N ILE A 48 1.04 0.70 2.25
CA ILE A 48 0.52 0.92 0.89
C ILE A 48 1.44 0.22 -0.10
N PRO A 49 0.96 -0.80 -0.84
CA PRO A 49 1.72 -1.35 -1.95
C PRO A 49 1.79 -0.34 -3.10
N ASN A 50 2.82 -0.45 -3.94
CA ASN A 50 2.92 0.38 -5.13
C ASN A 50 2.47 -0.36 -6.39
N HIS A 51 2.49 0.34 -7.52
CA HIS A 51 2.06 -0.18 -8.82
C HIS A 51 2.77 -1.49 -9.23
N THR A 52 4.04 -1.67 -8.87
CA THR A 52 4.83 -2.83 -9.24
C THR A 52 4.23 -4.15 -8.75
N GLU A 53 3.61 -4.13 -7.55
CA GLU A 53 3.04 -5.33 -6.94
C GLU A 53 1.88 -5.92 -7.74
N PHE A 54 1.02 -5.08 -8.30
CA PHE A 54 -0.19 -5.52 -8.99
C PHE A 54 -0.13 -5.36 -10.51
N GLY A 55 0.68 -4.45 -11.01
CA GLY A 55 0.76 -4.11 -12.43
C GLY A 55 1.85 -4.88 -13.19
N LEU A 56 2.89 -5.36 -12.52
CA LEU A 56 3.98 -6.09 -13.16
C LEU A 56 3.77 -7.60 -13.02
N PRO A 57 3.83 -8.37 -14.12
CA PRO A 57 3.79 -9.83 -14.03
C PRO A 57 4.89 -10.40 -13.12
N GLN A 58 4.56 -11.34 -12.25
CA GLN A 58 5.48 -11.89 -11.25
C GLN A 58 6.79 -12.41 -11.86
N ARG A 59 6.73 -13.03 -13.03
CA ARG A 59 7.94 -13.49 -13.76
C ARG A 59 8.93 -12.36 -14.04
N LEU A 60 8.42 -11.15 -14.33
CA LEU A 60 9.25 -9.97 -14.58
C LEU A 60 9.77 -9.38 -13.28
N SER A 61 8.97 -9.33 -12.23
CA SER A 61 9.40 -8.88 -10.90
C SER A 61 10.61 -9.69 -10.42
N THR A 62 10.60 -11.01 -10.61
CA THR A 62 11.72 -11.90 -10.25
C THR A 62 12.96 -11.56 -11.07
N VAL A 63 12.83 -11.39 -12.40
CA VAL A 63 13.97 -11.10 -13.29
C VAL A 63 14.64 -9.77 -12.94
N ILE A 64 13.86 -8.73 -12.63
CA ILE A 64 14.42 -7.42 -12.27
C ILE A 64 14.85 -7.33 -10.81
N GLY A 65 14.65 -8.38 -10.03
CA GLY A 65 15.00 -8.44 -8.61
C GLY A 65 14.16 -7.52 -7.73
N SER A 66 12.88 -7.37 -8.05
CA SER A 66 11.91 -6.69 -7.18
C SER A 66 11.40 -7.68 -6.15
N ASN A 67 11.55 -7.36 -4.87
CA ASN A 67 11.09 -8.21 -3.78
C ASN A 67 9.56 -8.18 -3.64
N PRO A 68 8.91 -9.27 -3.17
CA PRO A 68 7.48 -9.30 -2.91
C PRO A 68 7.09 -8.30 -1.81
N GLN A 69 6.21 -7.35 -2.12
CA GLN A 69 5.74 -6.37 -1.13
C GLN A 69 4.78 -7.00 -0.13
N ARG A 70 4.08 -8.07 -0.54
CA ARG A 70 3.22 -8.85 0.34
C ARG A 70 3.98 -9.41 1.53
N ASP A 71 5.14 -10.04 1.28
CA ASP A 71 5.94 -10.66 2.32
C ASP A 71 6.46 -9.61 3.30
N ASN A 72 6.93 -8.49 2.79
CA ASN A 72 7.37 -7.34 3.58
C ASN A 72 6.24 -6.80 4.48
N THR A 73 5.04 -6.62 3.94
CA THR A 73 3.85 -6.19 4.68
C THR A 73 3.48 -7.20 5.77
N THR A 74 3.56 -8.50 5.46
CA THR A 74 3.28 -9.57 6.44
C THR A 74 4.25 -9.52 7.61
N VAL A 75 5.54 -9.33 7.35
CA VAL A 75 6.56 -9.17 8.41
C VAL A 75 6.24 -7.95 9.28
N ILE A 76 5.90 -6.82 8.69
CA ILE A 76 5.54 -5.59 9.44
C ILE A 76 4.36 -5.86 10.37
N TYR A 77 3.27 -6.39 9.83
CA TYR A 77 2.03 -6.57 10.59
C TYR A 77 2.11 -7.66 11.67
N SER A 78 3.02 -8.61 11.52
CA SER A 78 3.22 -9.70 12.47
C SER A 78 4.18 -9.38 13.62
N ASN A 79 4.88 -8.24 13.57
CA ASN A 79 5.95 -7.93 14.49
C ASN A 79 5.76 -6.67 15.34
N TYR A 80 4.54 -6.14 15.44
CA TYR A 80 4.28 -5.04 16.37
C TYR A 80 4.50 -5.47 17.82
N SER A 81 5.26 -4.67 18.56
CA SER A 81 5.51 -4.84 20.00
C SER A 81 4.59 -3.98 20.87
N ALA A 82 3.54 -3.41 20.27
CA ALA A 82 2.50 -2.62 20.92
C ALA A 82 1.14 -2.84 20.24
N ALA A 83 0.07 -2.34 20.82
CA ALA A 83 -1.30 -2.50 20.33
C ALA A 83 -1.57 -1.61 19.09
N VAL A 84 -0.92 -1.92 17.99
CA VAL A 84 -1.14 -1.30 16.67
C VAL A 84 -2.09 -2.19 15.88
N THR A 85 -3.12 -1.60 15.28
CA THR A 85 -4.07 -2.32 14.43
C THR A 85 -3.64 -2.22 12.96
N PRO A 86 -3.29 -3.34 12.31
CA PRO A 86 -3.00 -3.34 10.87
C PRO A 86 -4.28 -3.13 10.06
N VAL A 87 -4.18 -2.38 8.97
CA VAL A 87 -5.25 -2.22 7.99
C VAL A 87 -4.87 -2.97 6.72
N ASP A 88 -5.54 -4.06 6.42
CA ASP A 88 -5.23 -4.92 5.27
C ASP A 88 -5.76 -4.32 3.97
N ILE A 89 -5.08 -3.31 3.46
CA ILE A 89 -5.39 -2.74 2.15
C ILE A 89 -4.74 -3.52 1.00
N TYR A 90 -3.76 -4.36 1.27
CA TYR A 90 -3.12 -5.17 0.24
C TYR A 90 -4.16 -6.05 -0.48
N ASN A 91 -4.96 -6.80 0.28
CA ASN A 91 -6.00 -7.64 -0.28
C ASN A 91 -7.15 -6.82 -0.89
N ALA A 92 -7.54 -5.71 -0.27
CA ALA A 92 -8.57 -4.82 -0.79
C ALA A 92 -8.19 -4.24 -2.16
N LEU A 93 -6.97 -3.74 -2.32
CA LEU A 93 -6.46 -3.23 -3.60
C LEU A 93 -6.22 -4.37 -4.61
N GLY A 94 -5.74 -5.52 -4.16
CA GLY A 94 -5.51 -6.69 -5.01
C GLY A 94 -6.79 -7.19 -5.70
N GLN A 95 -7.93 -7.12 -5.03
CA GLN A 95 -9.24 -7.44 -5.62
C GLN A 95 -9.65 -6.44 -6.71
N LYS A 96 -9.09 -5.24 -6.69
CA LYS A 96 -9.36 -4.14 -7.63
C LYS A 96 -8.23 -3.92 -8.65
N ARG A 97 -7.27 -4.84 -8.74
CA ARG A 97 -6.08 -4.71 -9.61
C ARG A 97 -6.35 -4.47 -11.09
N ASN A 98 -7.56 -4.79 -11.56
CA ASN A 98 -7.97 -4.56 -12.95
C ASN A 98 -8.55 -3.15 -13.18
N GLU A 99 -8.70 -2.36 -12.13
CA GLU A 99 -9.13 -0.98 -12.18
C GLU A 99 -7.91 -0.04 -12.16
N TYR A 100 -8.11 1.22 -12.56
CA TYR A 100 -7.05 2.23 -12.55
C TYR A 100 -6.81 2.77 -11.14
N ILE A 101 -6.22 1.92 -10.29
CA ILE A 101 -5.96 2.23 -8.88
C ILE A 101 -4.55 2.75 -8.60
N PHE A 102 -3.64 2.62 -9.58
CA PHE A 102 -2.28 3.18 -9.54
C PHE A 102 -2.00 3.95 -10.83
N PHE A 103 -1.22 5.01 -10.73
CA PHE A 103 -0.71 5.71 -11.92
C PHE A 103 0.27 4.81 -12.70
N HIS A 104 0.25 4.90 -14.03
CA HIS A 104 1.07 4.05 -14.88
C HIS A 104 2.56 4.47 -14.92
N THR A 105 2.85 5.71 -14.59
CA THR A 105 4.21 6.28 -14.64
C THR A 105 4.69 6.83 -13.30
N ASP A 106 3.99 6.49 -12.23
CA ASP A 106 4.26 6.95 -10.87
C ASP A 106 4.03 5.80 -9.89
N TYR A 107 4.73 5.79 -8.77
CA TYR A 107 4.55 4.78 -7.70
C TYR A 107 3.28 4.98 -6.88
N ARG A 108 2.65 6.13 -7.00
CA ARG A 108 1.48 6.50 -6.20
C ARG A 108 0.20 5.83 -6.69
N TRP A 109 -0.71 5.63 -5.78
CA TRP A 109 -2.09 5.27 -6.09
C TRP A 109 -2.87 6.46 -6.67
N THR A 110 -3.95 6.15 -7.36
CA THR A 110 -4.93 7.13 -7.83
C THR A 110 -5.90 7.49 -6.71
N SER A 111 -6.76 8.49 -6.93
CA SER A 111 -7.85 8.82 -6.01
C SER A 111 -8.79 7.63 -5.80
N LEU A 112 -9.00 6.81 -6.83
CA LEU A 112 -9.80 5.59 -6.72
C LEU A 112 -9.13 4.55 -5.81
N GLY A 113 -7.81 4.33 -5.97
CA GLY A 113 -7.06 3.43 -5.09
C GLY A 113 -7.09 3.90 -3.63
N ALA A 114 -6.89 5.20 -3.41
CA ALA A 114 -6.99 5.80 -2.07
C ALA A 114 -8.39 5.64 -1.46
N TYR A 115 -9.44 5.75 -2.28
CA TYR A 115 -10.81 5.55 -1.80
C TYR A 115 -11.06 4.11 -1.36
N TYR A 116 -10.61 3.10 -2.09
CA TYR A 116 -10.72 1.71 -1.65
C TYR A 116 -9.95 1.44 -0.34
N ALA A 117 -8.79 2.06 -0.19
CA ALA A 117 -8.05 1.97 1.07
C ALA A 117 -8.79 2.64 2.22
N TYR A 118 -9.44 3.77 1.97
CA TYR A 118 -10.29 4.45 2.96
C TYR A 118 -11.49 3.58 3.38
N GLU A 119 -12.18 2.93 2.43
CA GLU A 119 -13.27 1.99 2.75
C GLU A 119 -12.77 0.84 3.64
N GLN A 120 -11.60 0.29 3.35
CA GLN A 120 -11.01 -0.76 4.16
C GLN A 120 -10.60 -0.26 5.56
N PHE A 121 -10.07 0.96 5.65
CA PHE A 121 -9.79 1.60 6.93
C PHE A 121 -11.07 1.80 7.76
N ALA A 122 -12.13 2.33 7.15
CA ALA A 122 -13.42 2.52 7.79
C ALA A 122 -13.98 1.22 8.37
N LYS A 123 -13.92 0.14 7.58
CA LYS A 123 -14.31 -1.19 8.00
C LYS A 123 -13.48 -1.69 9.19
N THR A 124 -12.17 -1.50 9.16
CA THR A 124 -11.26 -1.92 10.24
C THR A 124 -11.47 -1.11 11.51
N ALA A 125 -11.71 0.19 11.38
CA ALA A 125 -11.94 1.10 12.50
C ALA A 125 -13.37 1.10 13.03
N GLY A 126 -14.32 0.50 12.30
CA GLY A 126 -15.71 0.31 12.72
C GLY A 126 -16.61 1.51 12.50
N PHE A 127 -16.39 2.28 11.45
CA PHE A 127 -17.29 3.38 11.05
C PHE A 127 -17.74 3.24 9.60
N GLU A 128 -18.88 3.86 9.26
CA GLU A 128 -19.39 3.86 7.89
C GLU A 128 -18.59 4.85 7.02
N PRO A 129 -18.05 4.39 5.88
CA PRO A 129 -17.35 5.27 4.97
C PRO A 129 -18.32 6.24 4.30
N THR A 130 -17.88 7.47 4.07
CA THR A 130 -18.64 8.43 3.27
C THR A 130 -18.66 7.98 1.82
N ALA A 131 -19.86 7.80 1.27
CA ALA A 131 -20.02 7.45 -0.14
C ALA A 131 -19.57 8.62 -1.02
N VAL A 132 -18.78 8.33 -2.05
CA VAL A 132 -18.37 9.30 -3.07
C VAL A 132 -18.83 8.83 -4.44
N SER A 133 -19.10 9.80 -5.34
CA SER A 133 -19.42 9.49 -6.72
C SER A 133 -18.16 8.99 -7.44
N TYR A 134 -18.17 7.75 -7.89
CA TYR A 134 -17.08 7.19 -8.72
C TYR A 134 -16.81 7.99 -9.99
N THR A 135 -17.82 8.66 -10.53
CA THR A 135 -17.69 9.54 -11.68
C THR A 135 -16.76 10.71 -11.40
N HIS A 136 -16.82 11.27 -10.20
CA HIS A 136 -15.95 12.36 -9.77
C HIS A 136 -14.50 11.90 -9.59
N LEU A 137 -14.29 10.72 -9.00
CA LEU A 137 -12.95 10.13 -8.84
C LEU A 137 -12.28 9.83 -10.19
N ARG A 138 -13.03 9.34 -11.19
CA ARG A 138 -12.52 9.08 -12.54
C ARG A 138 -12.21 10.36 -13.33
N ALA A 139 -13.00 11.42 -13.15
CA ALA A 139 -12.81 12.68 -13.89
C ALA A 139 -11.45 13.36 -13.59
N HIS A 140 -10.91 13.20 -12.38
CA HIS A 140 -9.58 13.71 -12.02
C HIS A 140 -8.42 12.93 -12.63
N GLU A 141 -8.64 11.71 -13.08
CA GLU A 141 -7.61 10.80 -13.59
C GLU A 141 -7.44 10.87 -15.11
N THR A 142 -8.46 11.33 -15.83
CA THR A 142 -8.45 11.46 -17.30
C THR A 142 -7.92 12.81 -17.80
N SER A 143 -7.57 13.74 -16.90
CA SER A 143 -7.13 15.11 -17.22
C SER A 143 -5.61 15.28 -17.26
N GLN A 144 -4.83 14.17 -17.31
CA GLN A 144 -3.35 14.21 -17.43
C GLN A 144 -2.85 13.45 -18.64
#